data_c5fd6611d09f7db16c89933faf91738e
#
_entry.id   c5fd6611d09f7db16c89933faf91738e
#
_cell.length_a   1.000
_cell.length_b   1.000
_cell.length_c   1.000
_cell.angle_alpha   90.00
_cell.angle_beta   90.00
_cell.angle_gamma   90.00
#
_symmetry.space_group_name_H-M   'P 1'
#
loop_
_entity.id
_entity.type
_entity.pdbx_description
1 polymer ?
#
loop_
_entity_poly.entity_id
_entity_poly.type
_entity_poly.pdbx_seq_one_letter_code
_entity_poly.pdbx_strand_id
1 'polypeptide(L)'
;EPVNGPLGVQLAVQVVPNPVITQVVLEPEDNKIEPQVIEDTFSSDYGRTLNLNELQLRMKELQRWYSSNGYSLARVSGPTRVSPDGVVQLKVLIGTVAGVEVKFLNKEGEDTNEKEEPIKGKTKPWVVSREISIKPGEPFNRTQLESDIRRLYGTSLFSDVKVTLRPVTGEPGFITIVLGIVEQSTGSLSGGLGYSQSQGVFGQVQLSDSNLFGRAWDLALNITYGQFGGLANLTFTDPWIKGDNHRTSFRTSVFLSREVPQVFQSQNDGDIVSLRDYEDNNSKYAYSIDSKKNPADSRFNNVSKAGNEFPETSWFDYEGDSIALERVGGNIIFSRPLNGGDPFKKVPWQVLAGLNLQAVRPINYAGGTRPYGIPRDKIKNDRIENDEIICTSFDCADRNTLASVRLAATYNTLNDGRNPTSGNFFSFGTEQYVSIGENSPTFNRVRTSYTHFIPVKWLKLAKGCRPKEGEPENCPQALAFQIKA
;
A
#
# COMPACT_ATOMS: atom_id res chain seq x y z
N GLU A 1 40.48 25.90 56.94
CA GLU A 1 41.93 25.86 57.08
C GLU A 1 42.32 25.34 58.47
N PRO A 2 43.36 24.52 58.63
CA PRO A 2 43.81 24.07 59.95
C PRO A 2 44.63 25.20 60.55
N VAL A 3 44.21 25.65 61.78
CA VAL A 3 44.97 26.59 62.57
C VAL A 3 45.66 25.85 63.72
N ASN A 4 46.99 25.93 63.75
CA ASN A 4 47.78 25.31 64.82
C ASN A 4 47.68 26.16 66.08
N GLY A 5 47.10 25.56 67.14
CA GLY A 5 47.03 26.19 68.46
C GLY A 5 47.80 25.36 69.50
N PRO A 6 48.06 25.86 70.74
CA PRO A 6 48.84 25.16 71.77
C PRO A 6 48.17 23.89 72.36
N LEU A 7 46.91 23.60 71.96
CA LEU A 7 46.15 22.42 72.38
C LEU A 7 45.76 21.47 71.25
N GLY A 8 46.41 21.55 70.06
CA GLY A 8 46.12 20.69 68.90
C GLY A 8 45.66 21.45 67.68
N VAL A 9 45.25 20.75 66.62
CA VAL A 9 44.76 21.31 65.39
C VAL A 9 43.29 21.65 65.53
N GLN A 10 42.94 22.92 65.36
CA GLN A 10 41.55 23.38 65.27
C GLN A 10 41.12 23.43 63.79
N LEU A 11 40.06 22.69 63.50
CA LEU A 11 39.44 22.70 62.19
C LEU A 11 38.39 23.86 62.19
N ALA A 12 38.66 24.91 61.45
CA ALA A 12 37.65 25.94 61.14
C ALA A 12 36.91 25.55 59.86
N VAL A 13 35.64 25.24 60.04
CA VAL A 13 34.73 24.97 58.89
C VAL A 13 34.02 26.29 58.54
N GLN A 14 34.36 26.85 57.40
CA GLN A 14 33.69 28.03 56.88
C GLN A 14 32.47 27.53 56.10
N VAL A 15 31.26 27.83 56.55
CA VAL A 15 30.01 27.49 55.88
C VAL A 15 29.53 28.70 55.10
N VAL A 16 29.34 28.49 53.77
CA VAL A 16 28.72 29.46 52.90
C VAL A 16 27.26 29.00 52.66
N PRO A 17 26.24 29.75 52.99
CA PRO A 17 24.84 29.37 52.75
C PRO A 17 24.57 29.29 51.26
N ASN A 18 23.80 28.29 50.84
CA ASN A 18 23.33 28.21 49.46
C ASN A 18 22.36 29.39 49.16
N PRO A 19 22.35 29.91 47.92
CA PRO A 19 21.43 30.98 47.53
C PRO A 19 19.98 30.49 47.54
N VAL A 20 19.04 31.44 47.56
CA VAL A 20 17.60 31.21 47.39
C VAL A 20 17.33 31.05 45.89
N ILE A 21 16.64 29.99 45.47
CA ILE A 21 16.32 29.76 44.05
C ILE A 21 15.32 30.82 43.58
N THR A 22 15.69 31.60 42.56
CA THR A 22 14.84 32.62 41.92
C THR A 22 14.35 32.16 40.55
N GLN A 23 15.17 31.44 39.81
CA GLN A 23 14.86 30.97 38.45
C GLN A 23 15.67 29.72 38.10
N VAL A 24 15.08 28.84 37.29
CA VAL A 24 15.79 27.72 36.65
C VAL A 24 15.80 27.94 35.15
N VAL A 25 16.97 27.89 34.52
CA VAL A 25 17.15 28.04 33.07
C VAL A 25 17.89 26.84 32.51
N LEU A 26 17.56 26.46 31.29
CA LEU A 26 18.27 25.41 30.56
C LEU A 26 19.36 26.01 29.68
N GLU A 27 20.53 25.36 29.63
CA GLU A 27 21.63 25.72 28.78
C GLU A 27 22.12 24.51 27.97
N PRO A 28 22.11 24.59 26.61
CA PRO A 28 21.49 25.63 25.79
C PRO A 28 19.96 25.68 25.97
N GLU A 29 19.37 26.82 25.65
CA GLU A 29 17.91 26.97 25.59
C GLU A 29 17.32 25.91 24.66
N ASP A 30 16.33 25.13 25.15
CA ASP A 30 15.76 24.04 24.41
C ASP A 30 14.29 24.31 24.05
N ASN A 31 14.03 24.50 22.76
CA ASN A 31 12.69 24.73 22.23
C ASN A 31 11.82 23.46 22.18
N LYS A 32 12.33 22.29 22.61
CA LYS A 32 11.58 21.02 22.64
C LYS A 32 10.74 20.90 23.88
N ILE A 33 11.09 21.61 24.93
CA ILE A 33 10.36 21.62 26.19
C ILE A 33 9.56 22.91 26.31
N GLU A 34 8.31 22.80 26.67
CA GLU A 34 7.47 23.97 26.96
C GLU A 34 7.92 24.61 28.29
N PRO A 35 8.05 25.95 28.36
CA PRO A 35 8.42 26.64 29.60
C PRO A 35 7.59 26.25 30.81
N GLN A 36 6.32 25.93 30.59
CA GLN A 36 5.41 25.48 31.65
C GLN A 36 5.88 24.19 32.33
N VAL A 37 6.51 23.27 31.62
CA VAL A 37 7.02 22.01 32.18
C VAL A 37 8.16 22.28 33.18
N ILE A 38 9.03 23.27 32.88
CA ILE A 38 10.10 23.69 33.77
C ILE A 38 9.50 24.34 35.03
N GLU A 39 8.53 25.24 34.85
CA GLU A 39 7.82 25.91 35.91
C GLU A 39 7.13 24.89 36.83
N ASP A 40 6.36 23.96 36.27
CA ASP A 40 5.66 22.91 37.02
C ASP A 40 6.63 22.00 37.81
N THR A 41 7.82 21.74 37.23
CA THR A 41 8.81 20.90 37.90
C THR A 41 9.49 21.58 39.07
N PHE A 42 9.74 22.90 39.00
CA PHE A 42 10.55 23.64 39.95
C PHE A 42 9.75 24.65 40.81
N SER A 43 8.47 24.85 40.55
CA SER A 43 7.63 25.83 41.24
C SER A 43 7.68 25.76 42.76
N SER A 44 7.74 24.56 43.31
CA SER A 44 7.79 24.33 44.75
C SER A 44 9.13 24.72 45.41
N ASP A 45 10.18 24.93 44.60
CA ASP A 45 11.54 25.18 45.05
C ASP A 45 11.92 26.66 44.95
N TYR A 46 11.14 27.45 44.22
CA TYR A 46 11.32 28.90 44.10
C TYR A 46 11.08 29.59 45.46
N GLY A 47 11.94 30.55 45.78
CA GLY A 47 11.88 31.28 47.07
C GLY A 47 12.45 30.48 48.25
N ARG A 48 12.95 29.26 48.03
CA ARG A 48 13.60 28.44 49.08
C ARG A 48 15.09 28.39 48.91
N THR A 49 15.83 28.14 49.99
CA THR A 49 17.25 27.90 49.94
C THR A 49 17.54 26.63 49.14
N LEU A 50 18.49 26.71 48.22
CA LEU A 50 18.86 25.59 47.37
C LEU A 50 19.24 24.35 48.18
N ASN A 51 18.51 23.26 47.98
CA ASN A 51 18.80 21.94 48.49
C ASN A 51 19.27 21.05 47.33
N LEU A 52 20.54 20.60 47.34
CA LEU A 52 21.11 19.80 46.28
C LEU A 52 20.44 18.45 46.07
N ASN A 53 19.89 17.86 47.15
CA ASN A 53 19.19 16.59 47.03
C ASN A 53 17.81 16.77 46.31
N GLU A 54 17.10 17.83 46.64
CA GLU A 54 15.85 18.18 45.95
C GLU A 54 16.10 18.56 44.51
N LEU A 55 17.14 19.36 44.24
CA LEU A 55 17.55 19.69 42.89
C LEU A 55 17.82 18.41 42.06
N GLN A 56 18.53 17.40 42.61
CA GLN A 56 18.75 16.13 41.96
C GLN A 56 17.46 15.38 41.66
N LEU A 57 16.48 15.41 42.53
CA LEU A 57 15.17 14.79 42.29
C LEU A 57 14.45 15.49 41.14
N ARG A 58 14.42 16.83 41.11
CA ARG A 58 13.83 17.61 40.02
C ARG A 58 14.52 17.38 38.68
N MET A 59 15.83 17.32 38.68
CA MET A 59 16.60 16.98 37.49
C MET A 59 16.25 15.60 36.94
N LYS A 60 16.03 14.59 37.83
CA LYS A 60 15.57 13.25 37.43
C LYS A 60 14.14 13.28 36.88
N GLU A 61 13.26 14.11 37.44
CA GLU A 61 11.89 14.30 36.92
C GLU A 61 11.94 14.91 35.53
N LEU A 62 12.73 15.95 35.32
CA LEU A 62 12.95 16.57 34.01
C LEU A 62 13.55 15.56 33.01
N GLN A 63 14.52 14.76 33.41
CA GLN A 63 15.10 13.70 32.57
C GLN A 63 14.08 12.62 32.19
N ARG A 64 13.18 12.26 33.11
CA ARG A 64 12.05 11.35 32.83
C ARG A 64 11.10 11.95 31.80
N TRP A 65 10.79 13.24 31.93
CA TRP A 65 9.96 13.94 30.95
C TRP A 65 10.56 13.85 29.54
N TYR A 66 11.87 14.16 29.38
CA TYR A 66 12.57 14.00 28.09
C TYR A 66 12.45 12.57 27.56
N SER A 67 12.70 11.59 28.41
CA SER A 67 12.64 10.17 28.03
C SER A 67 11.22 9.74 27.60
N SER A 68 10.18 10.19 28.31
CA SER A 68 8.77 9.88 27.96
C SER A 68 8.32 10.56 26.67
N ASN A 69 8.96 11.67 26.28
CA ASN A 69 8.73 12.36 25.02
C ASN A 69 9.65 11.86 23.88
N GLY A 70 10.33 10.72 24.09
CA GLY A 70 11.15 10.06 23.10
C GLY A 70 12.62 10.47 23.09
N TYR A 71 13.03 11.47 23.85
CA TYR A 71 14.42 11.93 23.94
C TYR A 71 15.20 11.10 24.97
N SER A 72 15.29 9.79 24.74
CA SER A 72 15.86 8.84 25.71
C SER A 72 17.37 9.00 25.96
N LEU A 73 18.09 9.76 25.13
CA LEU A 73 19.49 10.10 25.31
C LEU A 73 19.70 11.44 26.04
N ALA A 74 18.64 12.14 26.40
CA ALA A 74 18.72 13.38 27.12
C ALA A 74 19.39 13.17 28.48
N ARG A 75 20.35 14.03 28.80
CA ARG A 75 21.02 14.08 30.10
C ARG A 75 20.90 15.47 30.67
N VAL A 76 20.32 15.56 31.85
CA VAL A 76 20.22 16.81 32.62
C VAL A 76 21.31 16.79 33.67
N SER A 77 22.19 17.77 33.66
CA SER A 77 23.25 17.93 34.63
C SER A 77 23.14 19.29 35.34
N GLY A 78 23.44 19.28 36.62
CA GLY A 78 23.41 20.50 37.44
C GLY A 78 24.58 21.42 37.20
N PRO A 79 24.49 22.67 37.64
CA PRO A 79 25.58 23.62 37.51
C PRO A 79 26.73 23.25 38.45
N THR A 80 27.96 23.58 38.03
CA THR A 80 29.14 23.48 38.89
C THR A 80 29.10 24.54 40.00
N ARG A 81 28.42 25.64 39.73
CA ARG A 81 28.19 26.76 40.68
C ARG A 81 26.80 27.37 40.41
N VAL A 82 26.10 27.78 41.45
CA VAL A 82 24.86 28.53 41.36
C VAL A 82 25.17 30.01 41.45
N SER A 83 24.52 30.84 40.67
CA SER A 83 24.70 32.30 40.69
C SER A 83 24.26 32.83 42.08
N PRO A 84 24.98 33.88 42.63
CA PRO A 84 24.54 34.53 43.86
C PRO A 84 23.11 35.07 43.80
N ASP A 85 22.61 35.40 42.62
CA ASP A 85 21.24 35.87 42.34
C ASP A 85 20.19 34.74 42.37
N GLY A 86 20.59 33.54 42.69
CA GLY A 86 19.70 32.38 42.80
C GLY A 86 19.25 31.74 41.48
N VAL A 87 19.88 32.10 40.35
CA VAL A 87 19.61 31.50 39.07
C VAL A 87 20.34 30.15 38.94
N VAL A 88 19.60 29.06 38.77
CA VAL A 88 20.10 27.69 38.58
C VAL A 88 20.17 27.41 37.09
N GLN A 89 21.36 27.30 36.53
CA GLN A 89 21.58 26.91 35.14
C GLN A 89 21.75 25.39 35.04
N LEU A 90 20.81 24.71 34.40
CA LEU A 90 20.88 23.28 34.14
C LEU A 90 21.38 23.05 32.72
N LYS A 91 22.39 22.20 32.60
CA LYS A 91 22.91 21.81 31.28
C LYS A 91 22.13 20.58 30.76
N VAL A 92 21.55 20.72 29.57
CA VAL A 92 20.80 19.64 28.91
C VAL A 92 21.54 19.23 27.64
N LEU A 93 21.88 17.94 27.56
CA LEU A 93 22.45 17.31 26.37
C LEU A 93 21.40 16.31 25.85
N ILE A 94 20.74 16.60 24.73
CA ILE A 94 19.65 15.77 24.22
C ILE A 94 20.17 14.59 23.40
N GLY A 95 21.36 14.65 22.88
CA GLY A 95 21.94 13.69 21.93
C GLY A 95 21.49 14.01 20.49
N THR A 96 22.44 14.40 19.66
CA THR A 96 22.22 14.79 18.26
C THR A 96 22.65 13.67 17.32
N VAL A 97 21.88 13.42 16.28
CA VAL A 97 22.21 12.42 15.25
C VAL A 97 23.27 12.99 14.31
N ALA A 98 24.46 12.41 14.30
CA ALA A 98 25.51 12.76 13.35
C ALA A 98 25.27 12.14 11.98
N GLY A 99 24.68 10.95 11.94
CA GLY A 99 24.39 10.24 10.69
C GLY A 99 23.65 8.93 10.91
N VAL A 100 23.17 8.36 9.79
CA VAL A 100 22.57 7.03 9.74
C VAL A 100 23.40 6.16 8.82
N GLU A 101 23.94 5.07 9.34
CA GLU A 101 24.75 4.08 8.63
C GLU A 101 23.94 2.80 8.42
N VAL A 102 23.95 2.26 7.21
CA VAL A 102 23.26 1.00 6.88
C VAL A 102 24.31 -0.09 6.69
N LYS A 103 24.20 -1.17 7.46
CA LYS A 103 25.00 -2.38 7.33
C LYS A 103 24.10 -3.56 7.04
N PHE A 104 24.52 -4.44 6.14
CA PHE A 104 23.82 -5.69 5.89
C PHE A 104 24.43 -6.78 6.75
N LEU A 105 23.57 -7.62 7.33
CA LEU A 105 23.94 -8.69 8.23
C LEU A 105 23.50 -10.04 7.66
N ASN A 106 24.23 -11.12 8.03
CA ASN A 106 23.77 -12.47 7.83
C ASN A 106 22.65 -12.84 8.82
N LYS A 107 22.13 -14.06 8.74
CA LYS A 107 21.06 -14.52 9.66
C LYS A 107 21.53 -14.64 11.11
N GLU A 108 22.78 -14.82 11.32
CA GLU A 108 23.45 -14.88 12.62
C GLU A 108 23.66 -13.49 13.22
N GLY A 109 23.54 -12.44 12.41
CA GLY A 109 23.66 -11.03 12.81
C GLY A 109 25.07 -10.48 12.73
N GLU A 110 25.95 -11.10 11.94
CA GLU A 110 27.31 -10.66 11.64
C GLU A 110 27.33 -9.79 10.38
N ASP A 111 28.22 -8.82 10.30
CA ASP A 111 28.39 -7.90 9.17
C ASP A 111 29.46 -8.34 8.17
N THR A 112 30.09 -9.51 8.44
CA THR A 112 31.11 -10.12 7.57
C THR A 112 30.73 -11.55 7.20
N ASN A 113 31.23 -12.00 6.04
CA ASN A 113 31.12 -13.39 5.61
C ASN A 113 32.25 -14.25 6.21
N GLU A 114 32.25 -15.55 5.92
CA GLU A 114 33.32 -16.52 6.37
C GLU A 114 34.73 -16.13 5.92
N LYS A 115 34.88 -15.18 4.98
CA LYS A 115 36.17 -14.66 4.50
C LYS A 115 36.52 -13.31 5.08
N GLU A 116 35.81 -12.88 6.15
CA GLU A 116 35.96 -11.56 6.78
C GLU A 116 35.66 -10.37 5.85
N GLU A 117 34.96 -10.59 4.72
CA GLU A 117 34.54 -9.53 3.83
C GLU A 117 33.17 -8.97 4.25
N PRO A 118 32.95 -7.64 4.16
CA PRO A 118 31.66 -7.04 4.46
C PRO A 118 30.52 -7.63 3.61
N ILE A 119 29.40 -7.97 4.25
CA ILE A 119 28.22 -8.48 3.56
C ILE A 119 27.62 -7.39 2.67
N LYS A 120 27.50 -7.71 1.38
CA LYS A 120 26.83 -6.83 0.40
C LYS A 120 25.38 -7.25 0.28
N GLY A 121 24.45 -6.38 0.74
CA GLY A 121 23.01 -6.62 0.55
C GLY A 121 22.60 -6.56 -0.92
N LYS A 122 21.52 -7.28 -1.26
CA LYS A 122 20.81 -7.15 -2.53
C LYS A 122 20.15 -5.76 -2.64
N THR A 123 19.55 -5.29 -1.54
CA THR A 123 18.83 -4.02 -1.46
C THR A 123 19.81 -2.84 -1.54
N LYS A 124 19.46 -1.86 -2.34
CA LYS A 124 20.27 -0.63 -2.44
C LYS A 124 20.13 0.20 -1.14
N PRO A 125 21.23 0.75 -0.58
CA PRO A 125 21.19 1.50 0.68
C PRO A 125 20.17 2.65 0.69
N TRP A 126 19.98 3.33 -0.45
CA TRP A 126 18.99 4.42 -0.55
C TRP A 126 17.53 3.95 -0.34
N VAL A 127 17.22 2.67 -0.59
CA VAL A 127 15.89 2.10 -0.32
C VAL A 127 15.63 2.03 1.17
N VAL A 128 16.65 1.70 1.96
CA VAL A 128 16.57 1.75 3.42
C VAL A 128 16.51 3.20 3.91
N SER A 129 17.43 4.04 3.44
CA SER A 129 17.54 5.44 3.88
C SER A 129 16.30 6.27 3.60
N ARG A 130 15.57 6.03 2.50
CA ARG A 130 14.32 6.75 2.19
C ARG A 130 13.19 6.47 3.17
N GLU A 131 13.22 5.33 3.90
CA GLU A 131 12.23 4.97 4.92
C GLU A 131 12.56 5.56 6.31
N ILE A 132 13.73 6.19 6.46
CA ILE A 132 14.18 6.82 7.70
C ILE A 132 13.83 8.30 7.66
N SER A 133 13.06 8.74 8.65
CA SER A 133 12.64 10.12 8.79
C SER A 133 13.63 10.98 9.57
N ILE A 134 14.47 10.36 10.41
CA ILE A 134 15.50 11.03 11.21
C ILE A 134 16.60 11.53 10.28
N LYS A 135 16.97 12.81 10.42
CA LYS A 135 18.01 13.44 9.62
C LYS A 135 19.25 13.77 10.47
N PRO A 136 20.44 13.78 9.85
CA PRO A 136 21.65 14.32 10.50
C PRO A 136 21.40 15.76 10.98
N GLY A 137 21.90 16.08 12.18
CA GLY A 137 21.72 17.38 12.84
C GLY A 137 20.45 17.48 13.69
N GLU A 138 19.52 16.52 13.61
CA GLU A 138 18.32 16.50 14.45
C GLU A 138 18.59 15.84 15.80
N PRO A 139 17.85 16.22 16.86
CA PRO A 139 17.87 15.51 18.13
C PRO A 139 17.40 14.06 17.94
N PHE A 140 18.08 13.13 18.62
CA PHE A 140 17.65 11.74 18.61
C PHE A 140 16.30 11.55 19.31
N ASN A 141 15.34 10.98 18.59
CA ASN A 141 14.03 10.65 19.14
C ASN A 141 13.74 9.15 18.93
N ARG A 142 13.61 8.42 20.03
CA ARG A 142 13.36 6.97 20.05
C ARG A 142 12.03 6.61 19.40
N THR A 143 10.97 7.36 19.67
CA THR A 143 9.63 7.10 19.13
C THR A 143 9.60 7.25 17.60
N GLN A 144 10.34 8.25 17.09
CA GLN A 144 10.52 8.45 15.65
C GLN A 144 11.30 7.29 15.04
N LEU A 145 12.41 6.86 15.67
CA LEU A 145 13.20 5.70 15.22
C LEU A 145 12.38 4.40 15.19
N GLU A 146 11.60 4.14 16.25
CA GLU A 146 10.69 2.97 16.30
C GLU A 146 9.65 3.02 15.17
N SER A 147 9.17 4.20 14.81
CA SER A 147 8.28 4.40 13.67
C SER A 147 8.97 4.10 12.34
N ASP A 148 10.25 4.54 12.19
CA ASP A 148 11.08 4.26 11.02
C ASP A 148 11.34 2.76 10.85
N ILE A 149 11.65 2.07 11.95
CA ILE A 149 11.85 0.62 11.95
C ILE A 149 10.55 -0.10 11.54
N ARG A 150 9.40 0.31 12.08
CA ARG A 150 8.10 -0.25 11.65
C ARG A 150 7.83 -0.06 10.16
N ARG A 151 8.26 1.07 9.57
CA ARG A 151 8.17 1.29 8.12
C ARG A 151 9.08 0.34 7.35
N LEU A 152 10.31 0.13 7.81
CA LEU A 152 11.24 -0.84 7.20
C LEU A 152 10.65 -2.26 7.21
N TYR A 153 10.12 -2.73 8.33
CA TYR A 153 9.40 -4.01 8.38
C TYR A 153 8.17 -4.04 7.46
N GLY A 154 7.46 -2.91 7.35
CA GLY A 154 6.30 -2.77 6.47
C GLY A 154 6.61 -2.92 4.98
N THR A 155 7.88 -2.76 4.56
CA THR A 155 8.32 -3.03 3.18
C THR A 155 8.36 -4.52 2.85
N SER A 156 8.36 -5.40 3.86
CA SER A 156 8.53 -6.86 3.72
C SER A 156 9.82 -7.27 3.00
N LEU A 157 10.85 -6.43 3.03
CA LEU A 157 12.17 -6.73 2.45
C LEU A 157 13.16 -7.28 3.48
N PHE A 158 12.87 -7.09 4.76
CA PHE A 158 13.80 -7.36 5.86
C PHE A 158 13.15 -8.29 6.88
N SER A 159 13.91 -9.30 7.31
CA SER A 159 13.51 -10.24 8.35
C SER A 159 13.86 -9.72 9.74
N ASP A 160 14.95 -8.92 9.85
CA ASP A 160 15.35 -8.28 11.10
C ASP A 160 16.02 -6.91 10.84
N VAL A 161 15.85 -5.99 11.79
CA VAL A 161 16.47 -4.66 11.80
C VAL A 161 17.03 -4.39 13.19
N LYS A 162 18.35 -4.56 13.33
CA LYS A 162 19.08 -4.28 14.57
C LYS A 162 19.52 -2.82 14.60
N VAL A 163 19.33 -2.15 15.72
CA VAL A 163 19.77 -0.77 15.91
C VAL A 163 20.89 -0.71 16.92
N THR A 164 21.97 -0.06 16.53
CA THR A 164 23.09 0.26 17.43
C THR A 164 23.34 1.75 17.40
N LEU A 165 23.43 2.36 18.57
CA LEU A 165 23.78 3.76 18.71
C LEU A 165 25.28 3.85 19.04
N ARG A 166 26.06 4.43 18.13
CA ARG A 166 27.52 4.57 18.27
C ARG A 166 27.87 6.04 18.57
N PRO A 167 28.48 6.36 19.72
CA PRO A 167 28.99 7.70 19.99
C PRO A 167 30.03 8.11 18.97
N VAL A 168 30.02 9.40 18.59
CA VAL A 168 31.05 9.96 17.69
C VAL A 168 32.27 10.31 18.54
N THR A 169 33.44 9.81 18.13
CA THR A 169 34.70 10.08 18.82
C THR A 169 35.07 11.55 18.71
N GLY A 170 35.31 12.21 19.84
CA GLY A 170 35.70 13.63 19.90
C GLY A 170 34.54 14.62 19.87
N GLU A 171 33.28 14.17 19.68
CA GLU A 171 32.09 15.03 19.66
C GLU A 171 31.08 14.58 20.73
N PRO A 172 31.18 15.06 21.98
CA PRO A 172 30.26 14.69 23.03
C PRO A 172 28.81 15.09 22.69
N GLY A 173 27.87 14.15 22.86
CA GLY A 173 26.47 14.40 22.54
C GLY A 173 26.06 14.04 21.10
N PHE A 174 27.01 13.71 20.22
CA PHE A 174 26.70 13.21 18.88
C PHE A 174 26.72 11.69 18.81
N ILE A 175 25.75 11.13 18.08
CA ILE A 175 25.62 9.68 17.86
C ILE A 175 25.42 9.36 16.39
N THR A 176 25.95 8.24 15.94
CA THR A 176 25.62 7.63 14.65
C THR A 176 24.64 6.47 14.91
N ILE A 177 23.52 6.47 14.19
CA ILE A 177 22.57 5.37 14.20
C ILE A 177 23.04 4.34 13.18
N VAL A 178 23.42 3.14 13.64
CA VAL A 178 23.81 2.02 12.78
C VAL A 178 22.63 1.06 12.67
N LEU A 179 22.10 0.91 11.45
CA LEU A 179 21.03 -0.02 11.13
C LEU A 179 21.62 -1.29 10.56
N GLY A 180 21.61 -2.36 11.34
CA GLY A 180 22.00 -3.70 10.92
C GLY A 180 20.79 -4.41 10.29
N ILE A 181 20.83 -4.63 8.99
CA ILE A 181 19.69 -5.12 8.18
C ILE A 181 19.91 -6.57 7.81
N VAL A 182 19.00 -7.45 8.20
CA VAL A 182 18.93 -8.83 7.72
C VAL A 182 17.88 -8.91 6.62
N GLU A 183 18.30 -9.18 5.40
CA GLU A 183 17.39 -9.30 4.26
C GLU A 183 16.61 -10.62 4.30
N GLN A 184 15.36 -10.58 3.82
CA GLN A 184 14.60 -11.81 3.59
C GLN A 184 14.51 -12.16 2.10
N SER A 185 14.09 -13.39 1.80
CA SER A 185 13.78 -13.77 0.42
C SER A 185 12.60 -12.96 -0.10
N THR A 186 12.77 -12.28 -1.22
CA THR A 186 11.75 -11.45 -1.87
C THR A 186 11.11 -12.15 -3.08
N GLY A 187 11.74 -13.23 -3.56
CA GLY A 187 11.20 -14.07 -4.60
C GLY A 187 10.20 -15.09 -4.03
N SER A 188 9.07 -15.27 -4.69
CA SER A 188 8.09 -16.29 -4.36
C SER A 188 7.57 -16.99 -5.61
N LEU A 189 7.33 -18.29 -5.46
CA LEU A 189 6.63 -19.13 -6.43
C LEU A 189 5.48 -19.80 -5.70
N SER A 190 4.27 -19.64 -6.19
CA SER A 190 3.10 -20.32 -5.68
C SER A 190 2.29 -20.93 -6.83
N GLY A 191 1.57 -22.02 -6.54
CA GLY A 191 0.69 -22.68 -7.49
C GLY A 191 -0.52 -23.24 -6.78
N GLY A 192 -1.61 -23.43 -7.53
CA GLY A 192 -2.85 -23.95 -7.00
C GLY A 192 -3.77 -24.46 -8.08
N LEU A 193 -4.76 -25.26 -7.65
CA LEU A 193 -5.87 -25.70 -8.48
C LEU A 193 -7.16 -25.13 -7.89
N GLY A 194 -8.11 -24.79 -8.73
CA GLY A 194 -9.37 -24.22 -8.32
C GLY A 194 -10.50 -24.54 -9.29
N TYR A 195 -11.70 -24.12 -8.93
CA TYR A 195 -12.88 -24.16 -9.77
C TYR A 195 -13.60 -22.81 -9.72
N SER A 196 -13.99 -22.31 -10.86
CA SER A 196 -14.89 -21.16 -10.97
C SER A 196 -15.89 -21.38 -12.11
N GLN A 197 -17.05 -20.73 -12.02
CA GLN A 197 -18.08 -20.87 -13.06
C GLN A 197 -17.58 -20.35 -14.41
N SER A 198 -16.77 -19.28 -14.42
CA SER A 198 -16.28 -18.64 -15.65
C SER A 198 -15.08 -19.32 -16.30
N GLN A 199 -14.34 -20.16 -15.56
CA GLN A 199 -13.13 -20.82 -16.06
C GLN A 199 -13.20 -22.35 -15.98
N GLY A 200 -14.22 -22.90 -15.31
CA GLY A 200 -14.28 -24.32 -15.00
C GLY A 200 -13.22 -24.71 -13.97
N VAL A 201 -12.66 -25.91 -14.09
CA VAL A 201 -11.48 -26.33 -13.35
C VAL A 201 -10.27 -25.60 -13.92
N PHE A 202 -9.48 -24.97 -13.07
CA PHE A 202 -8.29 -24.22 -13.49
C PHE A 202 -7.08 -24.49 -12.61
N GLY A 203 -5.90 -24.34 -13.20
CA GLY A 203 -4.62 -24.27 -12.52
C GLY A 203 -4.08 -22.85 -12.57
N GLN A 204 -3.36 -22.45 -11.52
CA GLN A 204 -2.70 -21.15 -11.49
C GLN A 204 -1.26 -21.27 -11.00
N VAL A 205 -0.39 -20.41 -11.53
CA VAL A 205 1.01 -20.24 -11.12
C VAL A 205 1.26 -18.75 -10.96
N GLN A 206 1.86 -18.39 -9.84
CA GLN A 206 2.30 -17.03 -9.57
C GLN A 206 3.79 -17.01 -9.26
N LEU A 207 4.51 -16.16 -9.96
CA LEU A 207 5.91 -15.82 -9.73
C LEU A 207 5.96 -14.35 -9.32
N SER A 208 6.69 -14.01 -8.27
CA SER A 208 6.92 -12.61 -7.91
C SER A 208 8.28 -12.39 -7.27
N ASP A 209 8.82 -11.18 -7.44
CA ASP A 209 9.96 -10.65 -6.71
C ASP A 209 9.66 -9.21 -6.30
N SER A 210 9.56 -8.97 -5.00
CA SER A 210 9.26 -7.65 -4.43
C SER A 210 10.50 -6.75 -4.26
N ASN A 211 11.68 -7.22 -4.66
CA ASN A 211 12.92 -6.44 -4.59
C ASN A 211 13.76 -6.57 -5.86
N LEU A 212 13.13 -6.42 -7.00
CA LEU A 212 13.80 -6.52 -8.29
C LEU A 212 14.98 -5.54 -8.38
N PHE A 213 16.17 -6.06 -8.72
CA PHE A 213 17.43 -5.31 -8.75
C PHE A 213 17.81 -4.58 -7.45
N GLY A 214 17.22 -4.98 -6.31
CA GLY A 214 17.45 -4.35 -5.01
C GLY A 214 16.84 -2.96 -4.85
N ARG A 215 15.84 -2.61 -5.67
CA ARG A 215 15.23 -1.27 -5.69
C ARG A 215 13.86 -1.20 -5.01
N ALA A 216 13.46 -2.27 -4.32
CA ALA A 216 12.11 -2.45 -3.80
C ALA A 216 11.03 -2.34 -4.89
N TRP A 217 11.36 -2.71 -6.12
CA TRP A 217 10.43 -2.86 -7.21
C TRP A 217 9.77 -4.23 -7.13
N ASP A 218 8.47 -4.27 -7.33
CA ASP A 218 7.70 -5.51 -7.38
C ASP A 218 7.43 -5.90 -8.83
N LEU A 219 7.80 -7.12 -9.20
CA LEU A 219 7.45 -7.73 -10.47
C LEU A 219 6.67 -9.01 -10.18
N ALA A 220 5.45 -9.11 -10.69
CA ALA A 220 4.59 -10.27 -10.52
C ALA A 220 4.09 -10.79 -11.87
N LEU A 221 4.26 -12.09 -12.11
CA LEU A 221 3.69 -12.83 -13.23
C LEU A 221 2.64 -13.79 -12.68
N ASN A 222 1.39 -13.62 -13.10
CA ASN A 222 0.28 -14.50 -12.77
C ASN A 222 -0.18 -15.19 -14.06
N ILE A 223 -0.21 -16.53 -14.04
CA ILE A 223 -0.74 -17.34 -15.12
C ILE A 223 -1.83 -18.23 -14.53
N THR A 224 -3.03 -18.14 -15.08
CA THR A 224 -4.15 -19.04 -14.79
C THR A 224 -4.58 -19.67 -16.09
N TYR A 225 -4.79 -20.99 -16.10
CA TYR A 225 -5.29 -21.72 -17.25
C TYR A 225 -6.37 -22.69 -16.79
N GLY A 226 -7.53 -22.61 -17.42
CA GLY A 226 -8.71 -23.40 -17.07
C GLY A 226 -9.40 -23.96 -18.29
N GLN A 227 -10.48 -24.72 -18.03
CA GLN A 227 -11.27 -25.41 -19.05
C GLN A 227 -11.86 -24.43 -20.09
N PHE A 228 -12.30 -23.25 -19.66
CA PHE A 228 -13.01 -22.28 -20.53
C PHE A 228 -12.16 -21.04 -20.82
N GLY A 229 -10.90 -21.03 -20.44
CA GLY A 229 -10.04 -19.90 -20.71
C GLY A 229 -8.87 -19.76 -19.76
N GLY A 230 -8.25 -18.59 -19.78
CA GLY A 230 -7.08 -18.32 -18.94
C GLY A 230 -6.74 -16.86 -18.86
N LEU A 231 -5.78 -16.56 -18.01
CA LEU A 231 -5.21 -15.23 -17.79
C LEU A 231 -3.70 -15.36 -17.70
N ALA A 232 -2.99 -14.52 -18.44
CA ALA A 232 -1.57 -14.23 -18.19
C ALA A 232 -1.45 -12.73 -17.92
N ASN A 233 -0.88 -12.35 -16.77
CA ASN A 233 -0.74 -10.97 -16.36
C ASN A 233 0.65 -10.73 -15.78
N LEU A 234 1.41 -9.81 -16.39
CA LEU A 234 2.69 -9.33 -15.88
C LEU A 234 2.49 -7.92 -15.35
N THR A 235 2.78 -7.73 -14.07
CA THR A 235 2.65 -6.44 -13.38
C THR A 235 4.00 -6.01 -12.82
N PHE A 236 4.37 -4.77 -13.09
CA PHE A 236 5.50 -4.09 -12.47
C PHE A 236 4.98 -2.96 -11.59
N THR A 237 5.53 -2.84 -10.37
CA THR A 237 5.19 -1.76 -9.43
C THR A 237 6.46 -1.14 -8.84
N ASP A 238 6.58 0.17 -8.94
CA ASP A 238 7.48 0.96 -8.10
C ASP A 238 6.64 1.60 -6.98
N PRO A 239 6.75 1.15 -5.73
CA PRO A 239 5.90 1.63 -4.64
C PRO A 239 6.22 3.06 -4.21
N TRP A 240 7.41 3.56 -4.56
CA TRP A 240 7.84 4.92 -4.26
C TRP A 240 8.93 5.36 -5.26
N ILE A 241 8.53 6.18 -6.22
CA ILE A 241 9.42 6.72 -7.25
C ILE A 241 10.58 7.46 -6.57
N LYS A 242 11.81 7.11 -6.96
CA LYS A 242 13.02 7.68 -6.37
C LYS A 242 13.04 9.21 -6.51
N GLY A 243 13.22 9.91 -5.39
CA GLY A 243 13.31 11.38 -5.33
C GLY A 243 11.95 12.09 -5.24
N ASP A 244 10.85 11.38 -5.19
CA ASP A 244 9.54 11.97 -4.98
C ASP A 244 9.19 12.10 -3.50
N ASN A 245 8.97 13.33 -3.02
CA ASN A 245 8.62 13.62 -1.63
C ASN A 245 7.16 13.29 -1.29
N HIS A 246 6.32 13.04 -2.28
CA HIS A 246 4.92 12.69 -2.08
C HIS A 246 4.66 11.19 -1.94
N ARG A 247 5.70 10.35 -2.08
CA ARG A 247 5.58 8.90 -2.05
C ARG A 247 4.66 8.36 -3.15
N THR A 248 4.76 8.93 -4.35
CA THR A 248 4.00 8.50 -5.52
C THR A 248 4.44 7.10 -5.93
N SER A 249 3.48 6.20 -6.13
CA SER A 249 3.70 4.89 -6.72
C SER A 249 3.39 4.89 -8.21
N PHE A 250 4.09 4.03 -8.94
CA PHE A 250 3.88 3.76 -10.35
C PHE A 250 3.61 2.27 -10.54
N ARG A 251 2.56 1.94 -11.27
CA ARG A 251 2.23 0.56 -11.64
C ARG A 251 1.94 0.48 -13.13
N THR A 252 2.47 -0.54 -13.77
CA THR A 252 2.11 -0.90 -15.15
C THR A 252 1.84 -2.38 -15.23
N SER A 253 0.89 -2.78 -16.07
CA SER A 253 0.65 -4.18 -16.35
C SER A 253 0.33 -4.41 -17.80
N VAL A 254 0.70 -5.59 -18.29
CA VAL A 254 0.29 -6.14 -19.58
C VAL A 254 -0.41 -7.47 -19.32
N PHE A 255 -1.50 -7.71 -20.03
CA PHE A 255 -2.30 -8.91 -19.81
C PHE A 255 -2.85 -9.48 -21.10
N LEU A 256 -3.05 -10.79 -21.09
CA LEU A 256 -3.84 -11.57 -22.01
C LEU A 256 -4.86 -12.36 -21.20
N SER A 257 -6.14 -12.23 -21.48
CA SER A 257 -7.17 -13.03 -20.86
C SER A 257 -8.14 -13.58 -21.87
N ARG A 258 -8.64 -14.79 -21.58
CA ARG A 258 -9.73 -15.43 -22.29
C ARG A 258 -10.70 -15.95 -21.23
N GLU A 259 -11.94 -15.50 -21.28
CA GLU A 259 -12.97 -15.89 -20.31
C GLU A 259 -14.35 -15.89 -20.96
N VAL A 260 -15.21 -16.78 -20.49
CA VAL A 260 -16.65 -16.71 -20.81
C VAL A 260 -17.30 -15.73 -19.83
N PRO A 261 -17.79 -14.57 -20.28
CA PRO A 261 -18.42 -13.60 -19.40
C PRO A 261 -19.66 -14.20 -18.73
N GLN A 262 -19.87 -13.85 -17.48
CA GLN A 262 -21.04 -14.31 -16.73
C GLN A 262 -22.37 -13.91 -17.41
N VAL A 263 -22.41 -12.78 -18.12
CA VAL A 263 -23.56 -12.32 -18.89
C VAL A 263 -23.92 -13.28 -20.05
N PHE A 264 -22.95 -14.08 -20.51
CA PHE A 264 -23.16 -15.11 -21.54
C PHE A 264 -23.48 -16.49 -20.97
N GLN A 265 -23.54 -16.60 -19.65
CA GLN A 265 -23.87 -17.82 -18.91
C GLN A 265 -25.23 -17.63 -18.25
N SER A 266 -26.33 -17.76 -18.99
CA SER A 266 -27.67 -17.63 -18.44
C SER A 266 -28.09 -18.93 -17.74
N GLN A 267 -28.71 -18.81 -16.55
CA GLN A 267 -29.28 -19.95 -15.84
C GLN A 267 -30.69 -20.33 -16.34
N ASN A 268 -31.42 -19.36 -16.90
CA ASN A 268 -32.83 -19.55 -17.29
C ASN A 268 -33.00 -19.78 -18.79
N ASP A 269 -32.21 -19.05 -19.63
CA ASP A 269 -32.37 -19.06 -21.09
C ASP A 269 -31.25 -19.84 -21.81
N GLY A 270 -30.41 -20.55 -21.04
CA GLY A 270 -29.24 -21.25 -21.58
C GLY A 270 -28.06 -20.35 -21.88
N ASP A 271 -26.90 -20.95 -22.17
CA ASP A 271 -25.70 -20.23 -22.53
C ASP A 271 -25.86 -19.52 -23.89
N ILE A 272 -25.20 -18.37 -24.04
CA ILE A 272 -25.05 -17.76 -25.37
C ILE A 272 -24.05 -18.57 -26.15
N VAL A 273 -24.50 -19.14 -27.23
CA VAL A 273 -23.70 -19.98 -28.15
C VAL A 273 -23.25 -19.17 -29.36
N SER A 274 -22.09 -19.55 -29.88
CA SER A 274 -21.47 -18.85 -30.99
C SER A 274 -22.14 -19.18 -32.32
N LEU A 275 -22.29 -18.15 -33.15
CA LEU A 275 -22.74 -18.27 -34.52
C LEU A 275 -21.60 -17.89 -35.46
N ARG A 276 -21.49 -18.58 -36.59
CA ARG A 276 -20.56 -18.25 -37.66
C ARG A 276 -21.34 -17.79 -38.87
N ASP A 277 -20.87 -16.71 -39.51
CA ASP A 277 -21.39 -16.27 -40.81
C ASP A 277 -21.21 -17.38 -41.83
N TYR A 278 -22.24 -17.70 -42.58
CA TYR A 278 -22.16 -18.64 -43.66
C TYR A 278 -21.81 -17.87 -44.95
N GLU A 279 -20.59 -18.04 -45.45
CA GLU A 279 -20.19 -17.60 -46.80
C GLU A 279 -20.51 -18.68 -47.81
N ASP A 280 -21.58 -18.51 -48.58
CA ASP A 280 -21.77 -19.32 -49.78
C ASP A 280 -20.82 -18.82 -50.87
N ASN A 281 -19.98 -19.74 -51.40
CA ASN A 281 -18.97 -19.47 -52.41
C ASN A 281 -19.54 -18.86 -53.74
N ASN A 282 -20.85 -18.74 -53.88
CA ASN A 282 -21.50 -18.31 -55.14
C ASN A 282 -22.29 -16.98 -55.05
N SER A 283 -22.45 -16.39 -53.88
CA SER A 283 -23.19 -15.15 -53.75
C SER A 283 -22.54 -14.22 -52.74
N LYS A 284 -21.76 -13.26 -53.28
CA LYS A 284 -21.36 -12.07 -52.50
C LYS A 284 -22.60 -11.21 -52.27
N TYR A 285 -23.32 -11.46 -51.20
CA TYR A 285 -24.29 -10.52 -50.70
C TYR A 285 -23.58 -9.42 -49.94
N ALA A 286 -23.34 -8.29 -50.64
CA ALA A 286 -22.86 -7.06 -50.03
C ALA A 286 -23.94 -6.53 -49.09
N TYR A 287 -23.80 -6.74 -47.81
CA TYR A 287 -24.56 -6.02 -46.81
C TYR A 287 -24.01 -4.58 -46.75
N SER A 288 -24.74 -3.62 -47.28
CA SER A 288 -24.54 -2.24 -46.89
C SER A 288 -25.13 -2.07 -45.50
N ILE A 289 -24.29 -2.13 -44.50
CA ILE A 289 -24.64 -1.80 -43.11
C ILE A 289 -24.88 -0.30 -43.08
N ASP A 290 -26.15 0.12 -43.02
CA ASP A 290 -26.47 1.51 -42.72
C ASP A 290 -26.21 1.73 -41.21
N SER A 291 -25.01 2.17 -40.91
CA SER A 291 -24.50 2.38 -39.55
C SER A 291 -25.22 3.45 -38.74
N LYS A 292 -26.26 4.09 -39.33
CA LYS A 292 -27.00 5.20 -38.70
C LYS A 292 -28.30 4.78 -38.01
N LYS A 293 -28.72 3.53 -38.12
CA LYS A 293 -29.92 3.01 -37.44
C LYS A 293 -29.50 1.87 -36.52
N ASN A 294 -30.21 1.76 -35.39
CA ASN A 294 -29.96 0.76 -34.36
C ASN A 294 -29.52 -0.58 -34.98
N PRO A 295 -28.26 -1.00 -34.81
CA PRO A 295 -27.67 -2.06 -35.61
C PRO A 295 -28.40 -3.39 -35.51
N ALA A 296 -28.97 -3.70 -34.35
CA ALA A 296 -29.68 -4.95 -34.15
C ALA A 296 -30.91 -5.09 -35.01
N ASP A 297 -31.72 -4.03 -35.12
CA ASP A 297 -33.04 -4.12 -35.83
C ASP A 297 -32.91 -4.06 -37.36
N SER A 298 -31.92 -3.33 -37.91
CA SER A 298 -31.81 -3.14 -39.35
C SER A 298 -31.11 -4.29 -40.07
N ARG A 299 -30.19 -4.97 -39.43
CA ARG A 299 -29.41 -6.06 -40.04
C ARG A 299 -30.28 -7.31 -40.21
N PHE A 300 -31.11 -7.63 -39.24
CA PHE A 300 -31.93 -8.83 -39.26
C PHE A 300 -33.29 -8.61 -40.00
N ASN A 301 -33.84 -7.42 -39.97
CA ASN A 301 -35.03 -7.08 -40.76
C ASN A 301 -34.83 -7.13 -42.29
N ASN A 302 -33.60 -6.90 -42.77
CA ASN A 302 -33.29 -7.00 -44.20
C ASN A 302 -33.07 -8.45 -44.66
N VAL A 303 -32.67 -9.35 -43.79
CA VAL A 303 -32.54 -10.78 -44.11
C VAL A 303 -33.92 -11.40 -44.41
N SER A 304 -34.94 -11.05 -43.62
CA SER A 304 -36.32 -11.51 -43.86
C SER A 304 -37.01 -10.90 -45.08
N LYS A 305 -36.52 -9.76 -45.60
CA LYS A 305 -37.09 -9.07 -46.79
C LYS A 305 -36.40 -9.40 -48.11
N ALA A 306 -35.20 -9.99 -48.06
CA ALA A 306 -34.45 -10.33 -49.28
C ALA A 306 -34.91 -11.63 -49.95
N GLY A 307 -36.04 -12.18 -49.48
CA GLY A 307 -36.61 -12.98 -50.20
C GLY A 307 -37.01 -14.33 -50.48
N ASN A 308 -37.76 -14.51 -51.42
CA ASN A 308 -38.59 -15.65 -51.78
C ASN A 308 -37.82 -16.95 -52.20
N GLU A 309 -36.49 -17.02 -52.04
CA GLU A 309 -35.70 -18.19 -52.50
C GLU A 309 -34.56 -18.63 -51.57
N PHE A 310 -34.49 -18.11 -50.36
CA PHE A 310 -33.55 -18.65 -49.39
C PHE A 310 -34.16 -19.85 -48.67
N PRO A 311 -33.39 -20.94 -48.57
CA PRO A 311 -33.82 -22.02 -47.68
C PRO A 311 -34.00 -21.43 -46.26
N GLU A 312 -34.99 -21.90 -45.55
CA GLU A 312 -35.35 -21.48 -44.18
C GLU A 312 -34.23 -21.64 -43.15
N THR A 313 -33.00 -21.88 -43.58
CA THR A 313 -31.79 -21.97 -42.78
C THR A 313 -31.13 -20.60 -42.76
N SER A 314 -30.94 -20.12 -41.55
CA SER A 314 -30.26 -18.86 -41.25
C SER A 314 -28.88 -18.78 -41.91
N TRP A 315 -28.45 -17.55 -42.23
CA TRP A 315 -27.10 -17.22 -42.72
C TRP A 315 -25.99 -17.54 -41.70
N PHE A 316 -26.35 -17.99 -40.54
CA PHE A 316 -25.48 -18.28 -39.44
C PHE A 316 -25.52 -19.76 -39.15
N ASP A 317 -24.34 -20.37 -39.04
CA ASP A 317 -24.17 -21.74 -38.62
C ASP A 317 -23.94 -21.81 -37.13
N TYR A 318 -24.65 -22.71 -36.45
CA TYR A 318 -24.55 -22.94 -35.03
C TYR A 318 -23.37 -23.89 -34.73
N GLU A 319 -22.40 -23.41 -33.94
CA GLU A 319 -21.24 -24.23 -33.58
C GLU A 319 -21.35 -24.93 -32.23
N GLY A 320 -22.32 -24.60 -31.42
CA GLY A 320 -22.54 -25.21 -30.09
C GLY A 320 -21.57 -24.72 -29.00
N ASP A 321 -20.57 -23.94 -29.36
CA ASP A 321 -19.58 -23.40 -28.42
C ASP A 321 -20.08 -22.14 -27.72
N SER A 322 -19.74 -22.00 -26.44
CA SER A 322 -19.95 -20.73 -25.73
C SER A 322 -19.00 -19.65 -26.24
N ILE A 323 -19.45 -18.40 -26.20
CA ILE A 323 -18.63 -17.28 -26.61
C ILE A 323 -17.72 -16.86 -25.47
N ALA A 324 -16.43 -16.84 -25.73
CA ALA A 324 -15.44 -16.28 -24.84
C ALA A 324 -14.99 -14.90 -25.33
N LEU A 325 -14.65 -14.00 -24.41
CA LEU A 325 -13.98 -12.74 -24.72
C LEU A 325 -12.48 -12.89 -24.50
N GLU A 326 -11.73 -12.72 -25.60
CA GLU A 326 -10.28 -12.58 -25.53
C GLU A 326 -9.94 -11.09 -25.37
N ARG A 327 -9.10 -10.80 -24.38
CA ARG A 327 -8.64 -9.43 -24.09
C ARG A 327 -7.13 -9.40 -24.04
N VAL A 328 -6.54 -8.49 -24.80
CA VAL A 328 -5.10 -8.21 -24.78
C VAL A 328 -4.93 -6.72 -24.52
N GLY A 329 -4.14 -6.38 -23.54
CA GLY A 329 -3.99 -4.97 -23.21
C GLY A 329 -2.94 -4.69 -22.16
N GLY A 330 -2.92 -3.42 -21.77
CA GLY A 330 -2.07 -2.94 -20.69
C GLY A 330 -2.59 -1.66 -20.08
N ASN A 331 -2.07 -1.35 -18.90
CA ASN A 331 -2.41 -0.13 -18.20
C ASN A 331 -1.18 0.49 -17.54
N ILE A 332 -1.27 1.78 -17.28
CA ILE A 332 -0.31 2.56 -16.52
C ILE A 332 -1.10 3.33 -15.45
N ILE A 333 -0.66 3.24 -14.21
CA ILE A 333 -1.36 3.84 -13.07
C ILE A 333 -0.35 4.54 -12.17
N PHE A 334 -0.60 5.81 -11.87
CA PHE A 334 0.07 6.56 -10.82
C PHE A 334 -0.86 6.73 -9.64
N SER A 335 -0.33 6.59 -8.43
CA SER A 335 -1.10 6.77 -7.21
C SER A 335 -0.29 7.60 -6.21
N ARG A 336 -0.93 8.61 -5.62
CA ARG A 336 -0.28 9.59 -4.75
C ARG A 336 -1.11 9.89 -3.49
N PRO A 337 -0.56 9.71 -2.29
CA PRO A 337 -1.18 10.20 -1.06
C PRO A 337 -1.13 11.73 -1.01
N LEU A 338 -2.16 12.37 -0.44
CA LEU A 338 -2.24 13.83 -0.31
C LEU A 338 -1.52 14.31 0.98
N ASN A 339 -0.25 13.97 1.10
CA ASN A 339 0.58 14.19 2.28
C ASN A 339 1.26 15.57 2.36
N GLY A 340 1.03 16.45 1.38
CA GLY A 340 1.61 17.79 1.35
C GLY A 340 3.12 17.84 1.09
N GLY A 341 3.72 16.73 0.59
CA GLY A 341 5.17 16.65 0.33
C GLY A 341 6.00 16.10 1.50
N ASP A 342 5.35 15.66 2.57
CA ASP A 342 5.98 14.91 3.65
C ASP A 342 5.70 13.41 3.49
N PRO A 343 6.68 12.59 3.05
CA PRO A 343 6.47 11.16 2.78
C PRO A 343 6.16 10.33 4.03
N PHE A 344 6.39 10.88 5.22
CA PHE A 344 6.17 10.20 6.50
C PHE A 344 4.83 10.55 7.14
N LYS A 345 4.17 11.60 6.65
CA LYS A 345 2.85 12.00 7.12
C LYS A 345 1.79 11.00 6.68
N LYS A 346 1.15 10.36 7.67
CA LYS A 346 0.00 9.50 7.41
C LYS A 346 -1.21 10.35 7.05
N VAL A 347 -1.79 10.11 5.89
CA VAL A 347 -2.98 10.80 5.41
C VAL A 347 -4.01 9.77 4.92
N PRO A 348 -5.31 10.03 5.15
CA PRO A 348 -6.35 9.10 4.73
C PRO A 348 -6.64 9.18 3.22
N TRP A 349 -6.33 10.31 2.58
CA TRP A 349 -6.64 10.54 1.17
C TRP A 349 -5.51 10.15 0.24
N GLN A 350 -5.86 9.43 -0.82
CA GLN A 350 -4.99 9.07 -1.92
C GLN A 350 -5.72 9.30 -3.25
N VAL A 351 -5.03 9.85 -4.23
CA VAL A 351 -5.54 10.03 -5.60
C VAL A 351 -4.81 9.10 -6.57
N LEU A 352 -5.51 8.74 -7.64
CA LEU A 352 -5.01 7.85 -8.66
C LEU A 352 -5.36 8.40 -10.04
N ALA A 353 -4.41 8.34 -10.96
CA ALA A 353 -4.60 8.61 -12.37
C ALA A 353 -4.02 7.46 -13.19
N GLY A 354 -4.72 7.05 -14.23
CA GLY A 354 -4.27 5.92 -15.05
C GLY A 354 -4.77 6.00 -16.48
N LEU A 355 -4.05 5.28 -17.34
CA LEU A 355 -4.40 5.03 -18.73
C LEU A 355 -4.56 3.53 -18.92
N ASN A 356 -5.53 3.13 -19.71
CA ASN A 356 -5.75 1.74 -20.07
C ASN A 356 -5.99 1.65 -21.58
N LEU A 357 -5.37 0.66 -22.21
CA LEU A 357 -5.56 0.33 -23.61
C LEU A 357 -5.72 -1.18 -23.72
N GLN A 358 -6.82 -1.64 -24.31
CA GLN A 358 -7.04 -3.07 -24.57
C GLN A 358 -7.80 -3.31 -25.86
N ALA A 359 -7.51 -4.43 -26.49
CA ALA A 359 -8.30 -5.01 -27.57
C ALA A 359 -9.18 -6.12 -26.99
N VAL A 360 -10.44 -6.18 -27.42
CA VAL A 360 -11.41 -7.20 -27.01
C VAL A 360 -11.93 -7.89 -28.27
N ARG A 361 -11.89 -9.21 -28.31
CA ARG A 361 -12.38 -10.05 -29.40
C ARG A 361 -13.35 -11.09 -28.86
N PRO A 362 -14.56 -11.21 -29.40
CA PRO A 362 -15.42 -12.36 -29.15
C PRO A 362 -14.91 -13.56 -29.97
N ILE A 363 -14.71 -14.69 -29.33
CA ILE A 363 -14.15 -15.89 -29.96
C ILE A 363 -14.88 -17.15 -29.49
N ASN A 364 -14.85 -18.22 -30.31
CA ASN A 364 -15.20 -19.55 -29.87
C ASN A 364 -14.01 -20.26 -29.18
N TYR A 365 -14.18 -21.49 -28.72
CA TYR A 365 -13.11 -22.24 -28.07
C TYR A 365 -11.92 -22.55 -28.99
N ALA A 366 -12.15 -22.69 -30.29
CA ALA A 366 -11.11 -22.88 -31.29
C ALA A 366 -10.32 -21.58 -31.58
N GLY A 367 -10.76 -20.42 -31.07
CA GLY A 367 -10.12 -19.11 -31.27
C GLY A 367 -10.63 -18.36 -32.51
N GLY A 368 -11.61 -18.88 -33.21
CA GLY A 368 -12.27 -18.19 -34.32
C GLY A 368 -13.11 -17.01 -33.83
N THR A 369 -13.09 -15.89 -34.53
CA THR A 369 -13.88 -14.69 -34.19
C THR A 369 -15.37 -14.95 -34.35
N ARG A 370 -16.17 -14.56 -33.35
CA ARG A 370 -17.60 -14.79 -33.28
C ARG A 370 -18.34 -13.56 -32.76
N PRO A 371 -18.60 -12.56 -33.58
CA PRO A 371 -19.26 -11.32 -33.15
C PRO A 371 -20.75 -11.51 -32.88
N TYR A 372 -21.31 -12.66 -33.28
CA TYR A 372 -22.73 -12.97 -33.10
C TYR A 372 -22.91 -14.18 -32.18
N GLY A 373 -24.02 -14.15 -31.42
CA GLY A 373 -24.44 -15.26 -30.57
C GLY A 373 -25.95 -15.34 -30.45
N ILE A 374 -26.44 -16.47 -29.97
CA ILE A 374 -27.86 -16.73 -29.71
C ILE A 374 -28.02 -17.47 -28.38
N PRO A 375 -29.04 -17.17 -27.56
CA PRO A 375 -29.38 -18.01 -26.42
C PRO A 375 -29.73 -19.43 -26.87
N ARG A 376 -29.19 -20.45 -26.20
CA ARG A 376 -29.33 -21.86 -26.55
C ARG A 376 -30.81 -22.34 -26.63
N ASP A 377 -31.66 -21.78 -25.79
CA ASP A 377 -33.10 -22.09 -25.74
C ASP A 377 -33.88 -21.60 -26.96
N LYS A 378 -33.29 -20.65 -27.71
CA LYS A 378 -33.87 -20.08 -28.94
C LYS A 378 -33.56 -20.92 -30.20
N ILE A 379 -32.72 -21.94 -30.05
CA ILE A 379 -32.44 -22.91 -31.11
C ILE A 379 -33.46 -24.02 -31.06
N LYS A 380 -34.37 -24.09 -32.04
CA LYS A 380 -35.41 -25.10 -32.14
C LYS A 380 -35.20 -25.94 -33.37
N ASN A 381 -35.05 -27.28 -33.18
CA ASN A 381 -34.88 -28.25 -34.28
C ASN A 381 -33.81 -27.85 -35.29
N ASP A 382 -32.65 -27.41 -34.82
CA ASP A 382 -31.54 -26.89 -35.61
C ASP A 382 -31.86 -25.63 -36.44
N ARG A 383 -32.95 -24.96 -36.14
CA ARG A 383 -33.32 -23.66 -36.74
C ARG A 383 -33.09 -22.53 -35.77
N ILE A 384 -32.55 -21.43 -36.29
CA ILE A 384 -32.29 -20.21 -35.56
C ILE A 384 -33.39 -19.19 -35.85
N GLU A 385 -34.02 -18.64 -34.81
CA GLU A 385 -34.92 -17.51 -34.93
C GLU A 385 -34.11 -16.22 -35.03
N ASN A 386 -34.14 -15.51 -36.19
CA ASN A 386 -33.26 -14.39 -36.50
C ASN A 386 -33.41 -13.20 -35.55
N ASP A 387 -34.57 -13.03 -34.93
CA ASP A 387 -34.90 -11.92 -34.02
C ASP A 387 -34.16 -12.05 -32.65
N GLU A 388 -33.62 -13.20 -32.36
CA GLU A 388 -32.94 -13.52 -31.09
C GLU A 388 -31.40 -13.47 -31.20
N ILE A 389 -30.86 -13.17 -32.38
CA ILE A 389 -29.43 -13.04 -32.58
C ILE A 389 -28.93 -11.74 -31.93
N ILE A 390 -27.91 -11.85 -31.10
CA ILE A 390 -27.34 -10.75 -30.38
C ILE A 390 -25.91 -10.46 -30.81
N CYS A 391 -25.49 -9.19 -30.75
CA CYS A 391 -24.08 -8.83 -30.86
C CYS A 391 -23.36 -9.15 -29.57
N THR A 392 -22.23 -9.84 -29.64
CA THR A 392 -21.38 -10.21 -28.50
C THR A 392 -20.26 -9.20 -28.24
N SER A 393 -20.16 -8.22 -29.15
CA SER A 393 -19.20 -7.12 -29.09
C SER A 393 -19.89 -5.80 -29.46
N PHE A 394 -19.21 -4.69 -29.24
CA PHE A 394 -19.70 -3.40 -29.67
C PHE A 394 -19.77 -3.35 -31.21
N ASP A 395 -20.94 -2.98 -31.71
CA ASP A 395 -21.25 -2.88 -33.14
C ASP A 395 -21.03 -4.18 -33.94
N CYS A 396 -21.21 -5.34 -33.30
CA CYS A 396 -20.95 -6.67 -33.86
C CYS A 396 -19.56 -6.78 -34.54
N ALA A 397 -18.59 -6.07 -34.02
CA ALA A 397 -17.27 -6.02 -34.60
C ALA A 397 -16.43 -7.22 -34.16
N ASP A 398 -15.59 -7.72 -35.08
CA ASP A 398 -14.62 -8.78 -34.79
C ASP A 398 -13.63 -8.43 -33.71
N ARG A 399 -13.36 -7.14 -33.55
CA ARG A 399 -12.44 -6.59 -32.56
C ARG A 399 -12.87 -5.18 -32.16
N ASN A 400 -12.95 -4.95 -30.86
CA ASN A 400 -13.12 -3.62 -30.29
C ASN A 400 -11.82 -3.16 -29.64
N THR A 401 -11.49 -1.88 -29.77
CA THR A 401 -10.37 -1.26 -29.06
C THR A 401 -10.94 -0.33 -27.99
N LEU A 402 -10.55 -0.57 -26.76
CA LEU A 402 -10.97 0.19 -25.59
C LEU A 402 -9.79 0.98 -25.05
N ALA A 403 -9.83 2.30 -25.22
CA ALA A 403 -8.88 3.22 -24.59
C ALA A 403 -9.59 4.02 -23.51
N SER A 404 -9.01 4.12 -22.33
CA SER A 404 -9.62 4.88 -21.24
C SER A 404 -8.62 5.65 -20.39
N VAL A 405 -9.13 6.77 -19.85
CA VAL A 405 -8.48 7.54 -18.79
C VAL A 405 -9.25 7.31 -17.51
N ARG A 406 -8.55 6.90 -16.47
CA ARG A 406 -9.11 6.63 -15.15
C ARG A 406 -8.61 7.65 -14.14
N LEU A 407 -9.53 8.24 -13.38
CA LEU A 407 -9.25 9.07 -12.21
C LEU A 407 -9.99 8.48 -11.02
N ALA A 408 -9.32 8.40 -9.88
CA ALA A 408 -9.95 7.91 -8.67
C ALA A 408 -9.38 8.59 -7.42
N ALA A 409 -10.18 8.62 -6.37
CA ALA A 409 -9.77 9.04 -5.04
C ALA A 409 -10.22 8.00 -4.03
N THR A 410 -9.39 7.74 -3.04
CA THR A 410 -9.70 6.84 -1.93
C THR A 410 -9.49 7.56 -0.61
N TYR A 411 -10.35 7.27 0.35
CA TYR A 411 -10.24 7.70 1.73
C TYR A 411 -10.18 6.45 2.63
N ASN A 412 -9.11 6.30 3.38
CA ASN A 412 -8.86 5.11 4.17
C ASN A 412 -8.45 5.47 5.60
N THR A 413 -9.29 5.10 6.57
CA THR A 413 -9.05 5.24 8.01
C THR A 413 -9.12 3.91 8.73
N LEU A 414 -8.98 2.80 8.01
CA LEU A 414 -8.96 1.47 8.60
C LEU A 414 -7.80 1.32 9.58
N ASN A 415 -8.05 0.72 10.74
CA ASN A 415 -7.03 0.47 11.75
C ASN A 415 -5.98 -0.57 11.31
N ASP A 416 -6.36 -1.53 10.47
CA ASP A 416 -5.50 -2.54 9.89
C ASP A 416 -5.86 -2.76 8.41
N GLY A 417 -4.85 -2.90 7.55
CA GLY A 417 -5.07 -3.08 6.10
C GLY A 417 -5.41 -4.52 5.69
N ARG A 418 -5.08 -5.52 6.54
CA ARG A 418 -5.33 -6.93 6.27
C ARG A 418 -6.57 -7.43 7.00
N ASN A 419 -6.71 -7.09 8.28
CA ASN A 419 -7.80 -7.53 9.14
C ASN A 419 -8.46 -6.32 9.82
N PRO A 420 -9.19 -5.47 9.07
CA PRO A 420 -9.78 -4.28 9.62
C PRO A 420 -10.91 -4.62 10.59
N THR A 421 -10.88 -3.97 11.76
CA THR A 421 -11.92 -4.10 12.78
C THR A 421 -12.61 -2.78 13.09
N SER A 422 -12.04 -1.66 12.66
CA SER A 422 -12.63 -0.33 12.81
C SER A 422 -12.17 0.61 11.70
N GLY A 423 -12.96 1.65 11.45
CA GLY A 423 -12.66 2.70 10.50
C GLY A 423 -13.48 2.61 9.20
N ASN A 424 -13.13 3.47 8.26
CA ASN A 424 -13.87 3.66 7.02
C ASN A 424 -12.94 3.49 5.82
N PHE A 425 -13.48 2.91 4.77
CA PHE A 425 -12.88 2.93 3.44
C PHE A 425 -13.90 3.46 2.45
N PHE A 426 -13.58 4.55 1.77
CA PHE A 426 -14.37 5.10 0.68
C PHE A 426 -13.52 5.13 -0.58
N SER A 427 -14.09 4.79 -1.71
CA SER A 427 -13.47 4.97 -3.02
C SER A 427 -14.49 5.54 -4.01
N PHE A 428 -14.04 6.49 -4.79
CA PHE A 428 -14.74 7.04 -5.92
C PHE A 428 -13.81 7.04 -7.12
N GLY A 429 -14.31 6.59 -8.26
CA GLY A 429 -13.53 6.57 -9.49
C GLY A 429 -14.41 6.78 -10.72
N THR A 430 -13.88 7.51 -11.68
CA THR A 430 -14.45 7.66 -13.02
C THR A 430 -13.45 7.16 -14.05
N GLU A 431 -13.94 6.47 -15.05
CA GLU A 431 -13.15 5.96 -16.16
C GLU A 431 -13.85 6.33 -17.47
N GLN A 432 -13.25 7.28 -18.19
CA GLN A 432 -13.74 7.75 -19.46
C GLN A 432 -13.12 6.94 -20.60
N TYR A 433 -13.93 6.20 -21.28
CA TYR A 433 -13.56 5.53 -22.54
C TYR A 433 -13.70 6.51 -23.68
N VAL A 434 -12.69 6.54 -24.54
CA VAL A 434 -12.60 7.45 -25.68
C VAL A 434 -12.45 6.64 -26.97
N SER A 435 -13.13 7.08 -28.02
CA SER A 435 -12.99 6.48 -29.33
C SER A 435 -11.63 6.85 -29.94
N ILE A 436 -10.85 5.83 -30.32
CA ILE A 436 -9.53 5.99 -30.95
C ILE A 436 -9.46 5.37 -32.35
N GLY A 437 -10.64 5.08 -32.93
CA GLY A 437 -10.77 4.48 -34.26
C GLY A 437 -12.11 3.83 -34.46
N GLU A 438 -12.28 3.11 -35.55
CA GLU A 438 -13.46 2.31 -35.82
C GLU A 438 -13.64 1.23 -34.73
N ASN A 439 -14.88 0.88 -34.41
CA ASN A 439 -15.22 -0.14 -33.41
C ASN A 439 -14.69 0.17 -31.99
N SER A 440 -14.58 1.45 -31.65
CA SER A 440 -14.12 1.94 -30.35
C SER A 440 -15.23 2.75 -29.69
N PRO A 441 -15.91 2.18 -28.68
CA PRO A 441 -17.04 2.87 -28.02
C PRO A 441 -16.58 4.02 -27.15
N THR A 442 -17.42 5.05 -27.04
CA THR A 442 -17.25 6.16 -26.09
C THR A 442 -18.31 6.04 -25.00
N PHE A 443 -17.88 5.90 -23.76
CA PHE A 443 -18.76 5.88 -22.59
C PHE A 443 -18.00 6.25 -21.33
N ASN A 444 -18.70 6.63 -20.30
CA ASN A 444 -18.14 6.86 -18.98
C ASN A 444 -18.61 5.79 -18.00
N ARG A 445 -17.69 5.31 -17.16
CA ARG A 445 -18.00 4.37 -16.09
C ARG A 445 -17.62 5.00 -14.75
N VAL A 446 -18.62 5.21 -13.92
CA VAL A 446 -18.42 5.68 -12.54
C VAL A 446 -18.55 4.49 -11.61
N ARG A 447 -17.68 4.43 -10.62
CA ARG A 447 -17.72 3.42 -9.56
C ARG A 447 -17.54 4.11 -8.22
N THR A 448 -18.35 3.74 -7.27
CA THR A 448 -18.18 4.16 -5.88
C THR A 448 -18.33 2.98 -4.94
N SER A 449 -17.58 2.99 -3.86
CA SER A 449 -17.76 2.03 -2.79
C SER A 449 -17.50 2.67 -1.44
N TYR A 450 -18.29 2.28 -0.45
CA TYR A 450 -18.11 2.67 0.93
C TYR A 450 -18.16 1.42 1.81
N THR A 451 -17.18 1.27 2.68
CA THR A 451 -17.14 0.19 3.66
C THR A 451 -16.87 0.79 5.04
N HIS A 452 -17.67 0.39 6.03
CA HIS A 452 -17.52 0.80 7.42
C HIS A 452 -17.38 -0.43 8.31
N PHE A 453 -16.36 -0.42 9.18
CA PHE A 453 -16.10 -1.48 10.15
C PHE A 453 -16.41 -0.97 11.56
N ILE A 454 -17.21 -1.75 12.28
CA ILE A 454 -17.59 -1.47 13.68
C ILE A 454 -17.07 -2.62 14.53
N PRO A 455 -16.21 -2.37 15.53
CA PRO A 455 -15.75 -3.43 16.43
C PRO A 455 -16.91 -3.95 17.27
N VAL A 456 -17.06 -5.27 17.30
CA VAL A 456 -18.14 -5.95 18.00
C VAL A 456 -17.60 -6.54 19.31
N LYS A 457 -18.10 -6.05 20.46
CA LYS A 457 -17.68 -6.51 21.79
C LYS A 457 -18.72 -7.40 22.48
N TRP A 458 -19.93 -7.50 21.93
CA TRP A 458 -21.08 -8.18 22.56
C TRP A 458 -21.25 -9.65 22.11
N LEU A 459 -20.54 -10.09 21.08
CA LEU A 459 -20.56 -11.50 20.69
C LEU A 459 -19.65 -12.32 21.62
N LYS A 460 -20.12 -13.49 22.03
CA LYS A 460 -19.31 -14.42 22.82
C LYS A 460 -18.20 -14.97 21.93
N LEU A 461 -16.95 -14.68 22.30
CA LEU A 461 -15.77 -15.22 21.63
C LEU A 461 -15.73 -16.75 21.80
N ALA A 462 -15.26 -17.45 20.77
CA ALA A 462 -14.92 -18.86 20.85
C ALA A 462 -13.89 -19.12 21.96
N LYS A 463 -13.87 -20.31 22.56
CA LYS A 463 -13.00 -20.61 23.71
C LYS A 463 -11.52 -20.28 23.48
N GLY A 464 -11.01 -20.47 22.25
CA GLY A 464 -9.63 -20.17 21.87
C GLY A 464 -9.33 -18.68 21.63
N CYS A 465 -10.37 -17.83 21.58
CA CYS A 465 -10.27 -16.40 21.32
C CYS A 465 -10.48 -15.53 22.56
N ARG A 466 -10.64 -16.15 23.74
CA ARG A 466 -10.79 -15.39 24.98
C ARG A 466 -9.41 -14.91 25.44
N PRO A 467 -9.19 -13.58 25.58
CA PRO A 467 -7.93 -13.09 26.11
C PRO A 467 -7.78 -13.60 27.55
N LYS A 468 -6.58 -14.01 27.92
CA LYS A 468 -6.21 -14.17 29.30
C LYS A 468 -6.03 -12.78 29.90
N GLU A 469 -6.21 -12.66 31.22
CA GLU A 469 -6.09 -11.39 31.94
C GLU A 469 -4.72 -10.75 31.62
N GLY A 470 -4.72 -9.56 30.95
CA GLY A 470 -3.50 -8.86 30.55
C GLY A 470 -2.99 -9.13 29.11
N GLU A 471 -3.61 -10.05 28.37
CA GLU A 471 -3.24 -10.30 26.96
C GLU A 471 -4.13 -9.51 25.97
N PRO A 472 -3.57 -9.06 24.82
CA PRO A 472 -4.36 -8.43 23.78
C PRO A 472 -5.37 -9.43 23.19
N GLU A 473 -6.49 -8.91 22.69
CA GLU A 473 -7.58 -9.68 22.10
C GLU A 473 -7.08 -10.43 20.84
N ASN A 474 -6.97 -11.77 20.93
CA ASN A 474 -6.38 -12.58 19.86
C ASN A 474 -7.29 -12.76 18.63
N CYS A 475 -8.59 -12.51 18.76
CA CYS A 475 -9.57 -12.63 17.68
C CYS A 475 -10.54 -11.45 17.68
N PRO A 476 -10.12 -10.28 17.25
CA PRO A 476 -11.00 -9.11 17.20
C PRO A 476 -12.15 -9.36 16.21
N GLN A 477 -13.38 -9.09 16.63
CA GLN A 477 -14.57 -9.24 15.82
C GLN A 477 -15.07 -7.89 15.33
N ALA A 478 -15.51 -7.82 14.09
CA ALA A 478 -16.08 -6.62 13.52
C ALA A 478 -17.30 -6.93 12.65
N LEU A 479 -18.22 -5.99 12.60
CA LEU A 479 -19.30 -5.95 11.64
C LEU A 479 -18.87 -5.04 10.47
N ALA A 480 -19.01 -5.52 9.25
CA ALA A 480 -18.69 -4.73 8.06
C ALA A 480 -19.97 -4.40 7.29
N PHE A 481 -20.18 -3.12 7.03
CA PHE A 481 -21.21 -2.63 6.11
C PHE A 481 -20.56 -2.16 4.82
N GLN A 482 -21.01 -2.69 3.69
CA GLN A 482 -20.48 -2.30 2.39
C GLN A 482 -21.61 -1.92 1.43
N ILE A 483 -21.43 -0.78 0.76
CA ILE A 483 -22.28 -0.30 -0.33
C ILE A 483 -21.38 -0.12 -1.56
N LYS A 484 -21.81 -0.64 -2.70
CA LYS A 484 -21.13 -0.48 -3.99
C LYS A 484 -22.15 -0.04 -5.04
N ALA A 485 -21.75 0.91 -5.90
CA ALA A 485 -22.49 1.37 -7.06
C ALA A 485 -21.56 1.52 -8.26
#